data_32170547fb4a5d3d3a539849e4f4511d
#
_entry.id   32170547fb4a5d3d3a539849e4f4511d
#
_cell.length_a   1.000
_cell.length_b   1.000
_cell.length_c   1.000
_cell.angle_alpha   90.00
_cell.angle_beta   90.00
_cell.angle_gamma   90.00
#
_symmetry.space_group_name_H-M   'P 1'
#
loop_
_entity.id
_entity.type
_entity.pdbx_description
1 polymer ?
#
loop_
_entity_poly.entity_id
_entity_poly.type
_entity_poly.pdbx_seq_one_letter_code
_entity_poly.pdbx_strand_id
1 'polypeptide(L)'
;MHSIHPVALAMLGLAFAYLLAVAEEPAPGVATRPENKPATSWKKHTINHLAPYEAAGVADFNGDGKLDVFSGDSWYAAPDWVQHKVRDIPPGPNPQYHEDFADEPLDVNGDGKIDVVTCAYFSRRIAWVEQPQDPTQPWTEHEIDLPGSMETSYLIDLYGDRTPVFLPNVGGQMLLYELVSKSPEVKWKKRTLPPQGAGHGIGHGDINSDGRIDIITPQGWYEQPAERSAEWSFHQEFQLGAASIEIIGHDFDGDGDTDVVWGMGHDFGLYWLKQSIDGNGKRTWTKEEIEKTFSQVHDLHLADFDGDGQQEFVTGKRIYAHAVEPGATDAPCLYLFEFDRAKQSWSRTIVYLGEPAPAAPLKAEERNALKDFRPGSAGTGLRLALHDMDGDGDLDIVAPGKSGLYWFENPQK
;
A
#
# COMPACT_ATOMS: atom_id res chain seq x y z
N MET A 1 -37.08 -66.60 -21.91
CA MET A 1 -38.18 -65.83 -21.37
C MET A 1 -38.02 -65.70 -19.86
N HIS A 2 -37.38 -64.74 -19.35
CA HIS A 2 -37.51 -64.31 -17.95
C HIS A 2 -36.97 -62.88 -17.92
N SER A 3 -37.85 -61.97 -17.68
CA SER A 3 -37.58 -60.51 -17.55
C SER A 3 -36.97 -60.21 -16.18
N ILE A 4 -35.89 -59.48 -16.16
CA ILE A 4 -35.30 -58.94 -14.93
C ILE A 4 -35.55 -57.44 -14.91
N HIS A 5 -36.30 -56.98 -13.90
CA HIS A 5 -36.54 -55.57 -13.60
C HIS A 5 -35.34 -55.03 -12.81
N PRO A 6 -34.85 -53.83 -13.06
CA PRO A 6 -33.91 -53.20 -12.18
C PRO A 6 -34.64 -52.43 -11.06
N VAL A 7 -34.22 -52.67 -9.83
CA VAL A 7 -34.61 -51.94 -8.63
C VAL A 7 -33.88 -50.60 -8.61
N ALA A 8 -34.63 -49.50 -8.62
CA ALA A 8 -34.09 -48.17 -8.43
C ALA A 8 -33.88 -47.92 -6.94
N LEU A 9 -32.64 -47.70 -6.55
CA LEU A 9 -32.24 -47.29 -5.20
C LEU A 9 -32.33 -45.75 -5.11
N ALA A 10 -33.35 -45.22 -4.40
CA ALA A 10 -33.50 -43.81 -4.12
C ALA A 10 -32.58 -43.42 -2.95
N MET A 11 -31.53 -42.67 -3.22
CA MET A 11 -30.76 -42.01 -2.18
C MET A 11 -31.50 -40.72 -1.77
N LEU A 12 -32.01 -40.67 -0.57
CA LEU A 12 -32.46 -39.43 0.10
C LEU A 12 -31.21 -38.62 0.53
N GLY A 13 -30.87 -37.60 -0.23
CA GLY A 13 -29.93 -36.57 0.22
C GLY A 13 -30.60 -35.60 1.17
N LEU A 14 -30.23 -35.59 2.46
CA LEU A 14 -30.56 -34.52 3.38
C LEU A 14 -29.73 -33.29 3.01
N ALA A 15 -30.37 -32.32 2.38
CA ALA A 15 -29.82 -30.97 2.22
C ALA A 15 -30.03 -30.22 3.56
N PHE A 16 -28.95 -30.03 4.30
CA PHE A 16 -28.92 -29.05 5.40
C PHE A 16 -28.84 -27.65 4.75
N ALA A 17 -29.96 -26.95 4.70
CA ALA A 17 -29.99 -25.55 4.37
C ALA A 17 -29.53 -24.77 5.64
N TYR A 18 -28.30 -24.29 5.61
CA TYR A 18 -27.88 -23.24 6.52
C TYR A 18 -28.57 -21.94 6.07
N LEU A 19 -29.62 -21.56 6.81
CA LEU A 19 -30.10 -20.17 6.77
C LEU A 19 -29.03 -19.28 7.42
N LEU A 20 -28.14 -18.71 6.64
CA LEU A 20 -27.40 -17.52 7.02
C LEU A 20 -28.45 -16.41 7.14
N ALA A 21 -28.72 -15.94 8.35
CA ALA A 21 -29.39 -14.68 8.56
C ALA A 21 -28.50 -13.59 7.98
N VAL A 22 -28.83 -13.13 6.79
CA VAL A 22 -28.29 -11.89 6.24
C VAL A 22 -28.86 -10.80 7.12
N ALA A 23 -28.04 -10.22 7.98
CA ALA A 23 -28.38 -8.98 8.67
C ALA A 23 -28.68 -7.95 7.57
N GLU A 24 -29.88 -7.36 7.57
CA GLU A 24 -30.18 -6.22 6.70
C GLU A 24 -29.13 -5.16 6.96
N GLU A 25 -28.38 -4.78 5.91
CA GLU A 25 -27.49 -3.62 5.99
C GLU A 25 -28.33 -2.41 6.42
N PRO A 26 -27.89 -1.64 7.43
CA PRO A 26 -28.54 -0.38 7.76
C PRO A 26 -28.54 0.50 6.51
N ALA A 27 -29.65 1.18 6.26
CA ALA A 27 -29.78 2.09 5.13
C ALA A 27 -28.56 3.03 5.09
N PRO A 28 -27.87 3.17 3.94
CA PRO A 28 -26.67 3.98 3.85
C PRO A 28 -27.00 5.40 4.32
N GLY A 29 -26.28 5.86 5.36
CA GLY A 29 -26.25 7.28 5.68
C GLY A 29 -25.86 8.02 4.43
N VAL A 30 -26.47 9.17 4.16
CA VAL A 30 -26.11 10.00 3.00
C VAL A 30 -24.66 10.40 3.19
N ALA A 31 -23.77 9.74 2.46
CA ALA A 31 -22.35 10.07 2.45
C ALA A 31 -22.21 11.54 2.04
N THR A 32 -21.78 12.37 2.95
CA THR A 32 -21.41 13.74 2.63
C THR A 32 -20.05 13.69 1.98
N ARG A 33 -19.97 14.11 0.71
CA ARG A 33 -18.68 14.26 0.03
C ARG A 33 -17.75 15.10 0.90
N PRO A 34 -16.45 14.72 1.04
CA PRO A 34 -15.48 15.49 1.80
C PRO A 34 -15.48 16.95 1.39
N GLU A 35 -15.44 17.86 2.35
CA GLU A 35 -15.32 19.28 2.08
C GLU A 35 -13.94 19.52 1.43
N ASN A 36 -13.92 20.23 0.27
CA ASN A 36 -12.65 20.64 -0.30
C ASN A 36 -12.10 21.79 0.55
N LYS A 37 -10.96 21.60 1.17
CA LYS A 37 -10.18 22.73 1.73
C LYS A 37 -9.74 23.66 0.59
N PRO A 38 -9.57 24.96 0.83
CA PRO A 38 -8.94 25.87 -0.14
C PRO A 38 -7.62 25.25 -0.60
N ALA A 39 -7.37 25.28 -1.91
CA ALA A 39 -6.13 24.74 -2.46
C ALA A 39 -4.93 25.44 -1.83
N THR A 40 -4.26 24.77 -0.92
CA THR A 40 -2.86 25.05 -0.62
C THR A 40 -2.09 24.63 -1.85
N SER A 41 -1.25 25.47 -2.40
CA SER A 41 -0.59 25.18 -3.67
C SER A 41 0.63 24.28 -3.44
N TRP A 42 0.42 22.99 -3.29
CA TRP A 42 1.51 22.02 -3.37
C TRP A 42 2.29 22.22 -4.66
N LYS A 43 3.59 22.28 -4.57
CA LYS A 43 4.44 22.55 -5.73
C LYS A 43 5.04 21.27 -6.26
N LYS A 44 4.66 20.88 -7.48
CA LYS A 44 5.16 19.70 -8.14
C LYS A 44 6.55 19.92 -8.72
N HIS A 45 7.49 19.08 -8.32
CA HIS A 45 8.84 19.00 -8.86
C HIS A 45 9.01 17.73 -9.68
N THR A 46 9.75 17.81 -10.77
CA THR A 46 10.04 16.66 -11.63
C THR A 46 11.42 16.10 -11.30
N ILE A 47 11.46 14.83 -10.89
CA ILE A 47 12.72 14.08 -10.76
C ILE A 47 13.07 13.47 -12.12
N ASN A 48 12.19 12.62 -12.67
CA ASN A 48 12.32 12.06 -13.99
C ASN A 48 10.94 11.79 -14.62
N HIS A 49 10.56 12.57 -15.64
CA HIS A 49 9.27 12.43 -16.31
C HIS A 49 9.14 11.17 -17.19
N LEU A 50 10.22 10.41 -17.36
CA LEU A 50 10.26 9.16 -18.13
C LEU A 50 10.43 7.92 -17.26
N ALA A 51 10.56 8.06 -15.94
CA ALA A 51 10.65 6.92 -15.02
C ALA A 51 9.37 6.08 -15.12
N PRO A 52 9.48 4.76 -15.37
CA PRO A 52 8.29 3.92 -15.56
C PRO A 52 7.93 3.10 -14.32
N TYR A 53 8.68 3.25 -13.22
CA TYR A 53 8.54 2.44 -12.01
C TYR A 53 7.49 3.04 -11.07
N GLU A 54 6.87 2.20 -10.27
CA GLU A 54 5.72 2.56 -9.43
C GLU A 54 6.02 2.53 -7.93
N ALA A 55 7.29 2.30 -7.56
CA ALA A 55 7.77 2.40 -6.18
C ALA A 55 8.88 3.45 -6.09
N ALA A 56 9.04 4.06 -4.91
CA ALA A 56 10.14 4.95 -4.62
C ALA A 56 10.60 4.81 -3.16
N GLY A 57 11.90 4.87 -2.96
CA GLY A 57 12.54 4.96 -1.65
C GLY A 57 13.38 6.24 -1.55
N VAL A 58 13.46 6.82 -0.36
CA VAL A 58 14.17 8.08 -0.13
C VAL A 58 15.25 7.87 0.94
N ALA A 59 16.48 8.24 0.61
CA ALA A 59 17.60 8.26 1.54
C ALA A 59 18.76 9.10 0.96
N ASP A 60 19.73 9.43 1.79
CA ASP A 60 21.02 9.98 1.34
C ASP A 60 21.93 8.82 0.88
N PHE A 61 21.86 8.47 -0.41
CA PHE A 61 22.61 7.34 -0.97
C PHE A 61 24.08 7.67 -1.23
N ASN A 62 24.45 8.94 -1.38
CA ASN A 62 25.80 9.35 -1.70
C ASN A 62 26.57 9.94 -0.50
N GLY A 63 25.92 10.17 0.63
CA GLY A 63 26.51 10.70 1.84
C GLY A 63 26.77 12.21 1.79
N ASP A 64 26.06 12.96 0.96
CA ASP A 64 26.23 14.42 0.82
C ASP A 64 25.34 15.25 1.74
N GLY A 65 24.45 14.60 2.50
CA GLY A 65 23.53 15.21 3.45
C GLY A 65 22.21 15.68 2.82
N LYS A 66 21.94 15.34 1.57
CA LYS A 66 20.66 15.60 0.90
C LYS A 66 19.94 14.29 0.65
N LEU A 67 18.62 14.37 0.59
CA LEU A 67 17.79 13.21 0.32
C LEU A 67 17.71 12.94 -1.19
N ASP A 68 18.22 11.79 -1.59
CA ASP A 68 18.13 11.23 -2.93
C ASP A 68 16.88 10.34 -3.05
N VAL A 69 16.50 10.00 -4.28
CA VAL A 69 15.37 9.12 -4.54
C VAL A 69 15.82 7.89 -5.33
N PHE A 70 15.50 6.71 -4.83
CA PHE A 70 15.64 5.45 -5.56
C PHE A 70 14.29 5.07 -6.17
N SER A 71 14.28 4.62 -7.43
CA SER A 71 13.08 4.08 -8.07
C SER A 71 13.49 3.12 -9.18
N GLY A 72 13.11 1.89 -9.02
CA GLY A 72 13.35 0.85 -9.99
C GLY A 72 14.82 0.53 -10.24
N ASP A 73 15.31 0.86 -11.42
CA ASP A 73 16.67 0.54 -11.85
C ASP A 73 17.71 1.61 -11.51
N SER A 74 17.28 2.72 -10.90
CA SER A 74 18.12 3.90 -10.74
C SER A 74 17.88 4.61 -9.41
N TRP A 75 18.89 5.30 -8.93
CA TRP A 75 18.72 6.37 -7.96
C TRP A 75 19.04 7.73 -8.59
N TYR A 76 18.51 8.79 -8.00
CA TYR A 76 18.55 10.16 -8.52
C TYR A 76 19.13 11.09 -7.47
N ALA A 77 20.32 11.65 -7.77
CA ALA A 77 21.05 12.50 -6.85
C ALA A 77 20.44 13.90 -6.74
N ALA A 78 20.07 14.31 -5.55
CA ALA A 78 19.63 15.67 -5.27
C ALA A 78 20.80 16.68 -5.36
N PRO A 79 20.52 17.97 -5.65
CA PRO A 79 19.23 18.57 -5.97
C PRO A 79 18.92 18.56 -7.48
N ASP A 80 19.88 18.13 -8.30
CA ASP A 80 19.82 18.21 -9.77
C ASP A 80 19.18 16.96 -10.38
N TRP A 81 18.86 15.96 -9.56
CA TRP A 81 18.25 14.69 -9.94
C TRP A 81 19.03 13.93 -11.00
N VAL A 82 20.37 13.93 -10.86
CA VAL A 82 21.25 13.18 -11.75
C VAL A 82 20.97 11.68 -11.61
N GLN A 83 20.55 11.06 -12.70
CA GLN A 83 20.21 9.64 -12.72
C GLN A 83 21.47 8.77 -12.72
N HIS A 84 21.52 7.80 -11.80
CA HIS A 84 22.52 6.75 -11.74
C HIS A 84 21.84 5.39 -11.87
N LYS A 85 21.96 4.76 -13.03
CA LYS A 85 21.43 3.41 -13.25
C LYS A 85 22.34 2.39 -12.55
N VAL A 86 21.77 1.59 -11.63
CA VAL A 86 22.54 0.68 -10.78
C VAL A 86 22.19 -0.80 -10.94
N ARG A 87 21.06 -1.11 -11.57
CA ARG A 87 20.66 -2.51 -11.86
C ARG A 87 19.87 -2.59 -13.18
N ASP A 88 19.65 -3.81 -13.66
CA ASP A 88 18.75 -4.09 -14.77
C ASP A 88 17.47 -4.72 -14.24
N ILE A 89 16.34 -4.14 -14.58
CA ILE A 89 15.02 -4.71 -14.28
C ILE A 89 14.45 -5.30 -15.56
N PRO A 90 14.26 -6.63 -15.62
CA PRO A 90 13.65 -7.22 -16.81
C PRO A 90 12.20 -6.73 -16.95
N PRO A 91 11.75 -6.52 -18.21
CA PRO A 91 10.34 -6.21 -18.44
C PRO A 91 9.48 -7.39 -17.97
N GLY A 92 8.36 -7.10 -17.34
CA GLY A 92 7.35 -8.10 -17.01
C GLY A 92 6.73 -8.72 -18.28
N PRO A 93 5.97 -9.80 -18.14
CA PRO A 93 5.27 -10.42 -19.28
C PRO A 93 4.21 -9.51 -19.88
N ASN A 94 3.78 -8.51 -19.14
CA ASN A 94 2.98 -7.40 -19.61
C ASN A 94 3.85 -6.14 -19.67
N PRO A 95 4.07 -5.53 -20.85
CA PRO A 95 4.97 -4.37 -20.99
C PRO A 95 4.50 -3.11 -20.24
N GLN A 96 3.35 -3.14 -19.62
CA GLN A 96 2.84 -2.07 -18.75
C GLN A 96 3.40 -2.13 -17.33
N TYR A 97 4.06 -3.22 -16.96
CA TYR A 97 4.60 -3.44 -15.62
C TYR A 97 6.08 -3.75 -15.68
N HIS A 98 6.79 -3.26 -14.70
CA HIS A 98 8.17 -3.60 -14.43
C HIS A 98 8.24 -4.49 -13.18
N GLU A 99 9.30 -5.27 -13.04
CA GLU A 99 9.53 -6.16 -11.90
C GLU A 99 10.08 -5.39 -10.69
N ASP A 100 9.35 -4.34 -10.30
CA ASP A 100 9.69 -3.42 -9.24
C ASP A 100 8.41 -2.92 -8.58
N PHE A 101 8.10 -3.46 -7.38
CA PHE A 101 6.83 -3.26 -6.68
C PHE A 101 7.01 -2.70 -5.26
N ALA A 102 8.24 -2.54 -4.80
CA ALA A 102 8.62 -1.84 -3.58
C ALA A 102 10.10 -1.45 -3.65
N ASP A 103 10.44 -0.29 -3.10
CA ASP A 103 11.81 0.20 -2.92
C ASP A 103 11.97 0.76 -1.51
N GLU A 104 12.33 -0.08 -0.54
CA GLU A 104 12.41 0.28 0.87
C GLU A 104 13.88 0.45 1.31
N PRO A 105 14.34 1.69 1.57
CA PRO A 105 15.72 1.95 1.99
C PRO A 105 16.02 1.36 3.37
N LEU A 106 17.14 0.65 3.50
CA LEU A 106 17.58 0.05 4.74
C LEU A 106 19.07 -0.32 4.66
N ASP A 107 19.86 -0.02 5.69
CA ASP A 107 21.18 -0.65 5.85
C ASP A 107 20.98 -2.13 6.25
N VAL A 108 20.95 -3.01 5.26
CA VAL A 108 20.61 -4.44 5.44
C VAL A 108 21.78 -5.22 6.00
N ASN A 109 23.02 -4.92 5.56
CA ASN A 109 24.21 -5.67 5.92
C ASN A 109 25.01 -5.06 7.09
N GLY A 110 24.63 -3.87 7.56
CA GLY A 110 25.25 -3.18 8.69
C GLY A 110 26.59 -2.51 8.34
N ASP A 111 26.82 -2.18 7.08
CA ASP A 111 28.06 -1.53 6.63
C ASP A 111 27.99 0.00 6.66
N GLY A 112 26.82 0.54 7.02
CA GLY A 112 26.57 1.97 7.16
C GLY A 112 26.14 2.67 5.87
N LYS A 113 25.98 1.92 4.77
CA LYS A 113 25.38 2.42 3.53
C LYS A 113 23.93 1.99 3.44
N ILE A 114 23.17 2.71 2.67
CA ILE A 114 21.74 2.42 2.51
C ILE A 114 21.52 1.52 1.31
N ASP A 115 21.12 0.29 1.59
CA ASP A 115 20.63 -0.68 0.60
C ASP A 115 19.15 -0.46 0.32
N VAL A 116 18.56 -1.24 -0.60
CA VAL A 116 17.13 -1.18 -0.91
C VAL A 116 16.54 -2.58 -0.86
N VAL A 117 15.49 -2.78 -0.03
CA VAL A 117 14.69 -4.00 -0.04
C VAL A 117 13.58 -3.85 -1.08
N THR A 118 13.45 -4.82 -1.98
CA THR A 118 12.53 -4.75 -3.12
C THR A 118 11.71 -6.04 -3.26
N CYS A 119 10.60 -5.95 -3.97
CA CYS A 119 9.80 -7.11 -4.34
C CYS A 119 9.31 -7.05 -5.79
N ALA A 120 8.88 -8.19 -6.32
CA ALA A 120 8.44 -8.33 -7.69
C ALA A 120 7.25 -9.27 -7.82
N TYR A 121 6.30 -8.91 -8.68
CA TYR A 121 5.05 -9.66 -8.85
C TYR A 121 5.21 -10.91 -9.70
N PHE A 122 5.81 -10.78 -10.88
CA PHE A 122 5.84 -11.87 -11.86
C PHE A 122 6.96 -12.87 -11.57
N SER A 123 8.13 -12.41 -11.15
CA SER A 123 9.21 -13.27 -10.68
C SER A 123 8.97 -13.80 -9.26
N ARG A 124 7.98 -13.26 -8.55
CA ARG A 124 7.56 -13.70 -7.20
C ARG A 124 8.63 -13.56 -6.14
N ARG A 125 9.52 -12.59 -6.30
CA ARG A 125 10.76 -12.47 -5.56
C ARG A 125 10.68 -11.35 -4.52
N ILE A 126 11.29 -11.62 -3.36
CA ILE A 126 11.76 -10.61 -2.41
C ILE A 126 13.28 -10.64 -2.47
N ALA A 127 13.89 -9.47 -2.58
CA ALA A 127 15.33 -9.31 -2.64
C ALA A 127 15.76 -8.03 -1.92
N TRP A 128 17.06 -7.88 -1.70
CA TRP A 128 17.66 -6.60 -1.37
C TRP A 128 18.80 -6.30 -2.32
N VAL A 129 19.03 -5.03 -2.57
CA VAL A 129 20.00 -4.53 -3.55
C VAL A 129 21.09 -3.80 -2.75
N GLU A 130 22.28 -4.42 -2.68
CA GLU A 130 23.42 -3.96 -1.89
C GLU A 130 24.10 -2.79 -2.55
N GLN A 131 24.23 -1.67 -1.82
CA GLN A 131 24.96 -0.50 -2.27
C GLN A 131 26.48 -0.75 -2.20
N PRO A 132 27.23 -0.59 -3.31
CA PRO A 132 28.68 -0.70 -3.29
C PRO A 132 29.36 0.52 -2.65
N GLN A 133 30.69 0.48 -2.49
CA GLN A 133 31.45 1.62 -1.97
C GLN A 133 31.31 2.90 -2.78
N ASP A 134 31.17 2.79 -4.10
CA ASP A 134 30.83 3.89 -5.00
C ASP A 134 29.38 3.67 -5.46
N PRO A 135 28.41 4.48 -5.00
CA PRO A 135 26.99 4.26 -5.26
C PRO A 135 26.60 4.43 -6.73
N THR A 136 27.50 4.95 -7.56
CA THR A 136 27.27 5.12 -9.01
C THR A 136 27.59 3.86 -9.82
N GLN A 137 28.23 2.86 -9.20
CA GLN A 137 28.52 1.56 -9.81
C GLN A 137 27.30 0.64 -9.72
N PRO A 138 27.25 -0.46 -10.50
CA PRO A 138 26.19 -1.45 -10.41
C PRO A 138 26.07 -2.03 -9.00
N TRP A 139 24.85 -2.08 -8.46
CA TRP A 139 24.54 -2.68 -7.16
C TRP A 139 24.32 -4.18 -7.29
N THR A 140 24.59 -4.91 -6.24
CA THR A 140 24.44 -6.38 -6.20
C THR A 140 23.11 -6.77 -5.61
N GLU A 141 22.33 -7.58 -6.33
CA GLU A 141 21.05 -8.07 -5.84
C GLU A 141 21.20 -9.41 -5.14
N HIS A 142 20.58 -9.54 -3.97
CA HIS A 142 20.56 -10.75 -3.13
C HIS A 142 19.12 -11.20 -2.92
N GLU A 143 18.80 -12.42 -3.33
CA GLU A 143 17.50 -13.02 -3.12
C GLU A 143 17.26 -13.30 -1.62
N ILE A 144 16.09 -12.91 -1.12
CA ILE A 144 15.64 -13.24 0.24
C ILE A 144 14.72 -14.47 0.19
N ASP A 145 13.69 -14.47 -0.68
CA ASP A 145 12.72 -15.57 -0.82
C ASP A 145 11.91 -15.46 -2.14
N LEU A 146 11.22 -16.55 -2.50
CA LEU A 146 10.28 -16.65 -3.62
C LEU A 146 8.88 -17.06 -3.14
N PRO A 147 8.19 -16.23 -2.32
CA PRO A 147 6.98 -16.68 -1.64
C PRO A 147 5.75 -16.74 -2.52
N GLY A 148 5.70 -16.02 -3.62
CA GLY A 148 4.55 -15.89 -4.50
C GLY A 148 4.42 -14.49 -5.08
N SER A 149 3.40 -14.27 -5.92
CA SER A 149 3.12 -12.94 -6.46
C SER A 149 2.68 -11.99 -5.35
N MET A 150 3.25 -10.79 -5.34
CA MET A 150 2.93 -9.74 -4.39
C MET A 150 2.86 -8.39 -5.08
N GLU A 151 1.88 -7.58 -4.74
CA GLU A 151 1.65 -6.32 -5.45
C GLU A 151 2.40 -5.15 -4.84
N THR A 152 2.64 -5.16 -3.56
CA THR A 152 3.53 -4.23 -2.87
C THR A 152 3.90 -4.77 -1.50
N SER A 153 4.74 -4.07 -0.80
CA SER A 153 5.21 -4.42 0.54
C SER A 153 5.86 -3.21 1.18
N TYR A 154 6.04 -3.26 2.47
CA TYR A 154 6.68 -2.18 3.22
C TYR A 154 7.45 -2.68 4.43
N LEU A 155 8.39 -1.88 4.89
CA LEU A 155 9.13 -2.09 6.13
C LEU A 155 8.44 -1.38 7.28
N ILE A 156 8.27 -2.08 8.40
CA ILE A 156 7.73 -1.52 9.63
C ILE A 156 8.56 -1.95 10.84
N ASP A 157 8.51 -1.15 11.90
CA ASP A 157 8.95 -1.54 13.25
C ASP A 157 7.78 -2.18 14.00
N LEU A 158 7.43 -3.41 13.59
CA LEU A 158 6.27 -4.13 14.10
C LEU A 158 6.30 -4.37 15.62
N TYR A 159 7.49 -4.46 16.20
CA TYR A 159 7.66 -4.83 17.60
C TYR A 159 8.09 -3.66 18.51
N GLY A 160 8.30 -2.46 17.95
CA GLY A 160 8.78 -1.30 18.70
C GLY A 160 10.22 -1.42 19.19
N ASP A 161 10.98 -2.39 18.68
CA ASP A 161 12.37 -2.65 19.07
C ASP A 161 13.38 -2.27 17.99
N ARG A 162 12.93 -1.60 16.93
CA ARG A 162 13.68 -1.20 15.74
C ARG A 162 14.18 -2.37 14.88
N THR A 163 13.66 -3.58 15.08
CA THR A 163 13.88 -4.68 14.15
C THR A 163 13.06 -4.46 12.90
N PRO A 164 13.67 -4.26 11.73
CA PRO A 164 12.91 -4.09 10.49
C PRO A 164 12.14 -5.38 10.16
N VAL A 165 10.86 -5.24 9.92
CA VAL A 165 10.00 -6.32 9.44
C VAL A 165 9.47 -5.95 8.07
N PHE A 166 9.81 -6.75 7.07
CA PHE A 166 9.26 -6.62 5.73
C PHE A 166 7.92 -7.36 5.68
N LEU A 167 6.86 -6.65 5.36
CA LEU A 167 5.48 -7.12 5.33
C LEU A 167 4.97 -7.14 3.88
N PRO A 168 5.06 -8.28 3.17
CA PRO A 168 4.61 -8.38 1.79
C PRO A 168 3.12 -8.71 1.69
N ASN A 169 2.41 -8.11 0.74
CA ASN A 169 1.07 -8.54 0.36
C ASN A 169 1.12 -9.70 -0.64
N VAL A 170 1.36 -10.90 -0.17
CA VAL A 170 1.43 -12.12 -0.99
C VAL A 170 0.05 -12.75 -1.13
N GLY A 171 -0.38 -13.00 -2.37
CA GLY A 171 -1.69 -13.60 -2.62
C GLY A 171 -1.91 -14.92 -1.88
N GLY A 172 -2.92 -14.97 -1.00
CA GLY A 172 -3.34 -16.16 -0.26
C GLY A 172 -2.40 -16.60 0.87
N GLN A 173 -1.43 -15.78 1.28
CA GLN A 173 -0.49 -16.07 2.35
C GLN A 173 -0.32 -14.86 3.28
N MET A 174 -0.05 -15.12 4.55
CA MET A 174 0.30 -14.12 5.55
C MET A 174 1.74 -14.37 6.01
N LEU A 175 2.64 -13.51 5.55
CA LEU A 175 4.08 -13.67 5.73
C LEU A 175 4.71 -12.44 6.35
N LEU A 176 5.70 -12.67 7.22
CA LEU A 176 6.56 -11.63 7.81
C LEU A 176 8.01 -12.03 7.59
N TYR A 177 8.88 -11.07 7.28
CA TYR A 177 10.33 -11.28 7.17
C TYR A 177 11.05 -10.34 8.13
N GLU A 178 11.60 -10.90 9.19
CA GLU A 178 12.32 -10.17 10.24
C GLU A 178 13.81 -10.16 9.91
N LEU A 179 14.46 -8.98 9.82
CA LEU A 179 15.91 -8.89 9.68
C LEU A 179 16.56 -9.16 11.05
N VAL A 180 16.97 -10.41 11.28
CA VAL A 180 17.49 -10.87 12.59
C VAL A 180 19.01 -10.84 12.71
N SER A 181 19.74 -10.65 11.60
CA SER A 181 21.18 -10.47 11.58
C SER A 181 21.61 -9.66 10.37
N LYS A 182 22.49 -8.69 10.57
CA LYS A 182 23.13 -7.89 9.53
C LYS A 182 24.55 -8.36 9.22
N SER A 183 25.32 -8.78 10.23
CA SER A 183 26.73 -9.16 10.12
C SER A 183 27.05 -10.32 11.07
N PRO A 184 27.98 -11.25 10.76
CA PRO A 184 28.79 -11.32 9.52
C PRO A 184 28.01 -11.88 8.31
N GLU A 185 26.76 -12.25 8.48
CA GLU A 185 25.88 -12.79 7.45
C GLU A 185 24.49 -12.19 7.62
N VAL A 186 23.94 -11.66 6.55
CA VAL A 186 22.55 -11.16 6.52
C VAL A 186 21.59 -12.32 6.68
N LYS A 187 20.68 -12.22 7.65
CA LYS A 187 19.65 -13.25 7.89
C LYS A 187 18.29 -12.65 8.06
N TRP A 188 17.39 -13.10 7.20
CA TRP A 188 15.95 -12.84 7.30
C TRP A 188 15.25 -14.07 7.86
N LYS A 189 14.46 -13.87 8.91
CA LYS A 189 13.63 -14.92 9.49
C LYS A 189 12.21 -14.80 8.96
N LYS A 190 11.81 -15.76 8.14
CA LYS A 190 10.44 -15.89 7.67
C LYS A 190 9.53 -16.40 8.78
N ARG A 191 8.43 -15.71 9.01
CA ARG A 191 7.30 -16.19 9.81
C ARG A 191 6.09 -16.33 8.90
N THR A 192 5.39 -17.45 9.01
CA THR A 192 4.12 -17.69 8.31
C THR A 192 3.01 -17.69 9.36
N LEU A 193 2.03 -16.80 9.20
CA LEU A 193 0.80 -16.83 9.96
C LEU A 193 -0.22 -17.72 9.25
N PRO A 194 -1.26 -18.20 9.95
CA PRO A 194 -2.35 -18.92 9.29
C PRO A 194 -2.94 -18.06 8.14
N PRO A 195 -3.41 -18.65 7.02
CA PRO A 195 -3.79 -17.89 5.83
C PRO A 195 -5.17 -17.22 5.91
N GLN A 196 -5.85 -17.26 7.06
CA GLN A 196 -7.12 -16.58 7.25
C GLN A 196 -6.94 -15.08 7.01
N GLY A 197 -7.87 -14.49 6.28
CA GLY A 197 -7.83 -13.07 5.98
C GLY A 197 -6.88 -12.65 4.86
N ALA A 198 -5.97 -13.52 4.41
CA ALA A 198 -5.08 -13.21 3.31
C ALA A 198 -5.87 -12.88 2.03
N GLY A 199 -5.51 -11.77 1.39
CA GLY A 199 -6.21 -11.25 0.21
C GLY A 199 -5.47 -10.10 -0.42
N HIS A 200 -6.16 -9.33 -1.27
CA HIS A 200 -5.65 -8.06 -1.77
C HIS A 200 -5.88 -6.99 -0.68
N GLY A 201 -4.81 -6.49 -0.14
CA GLY A 201 -4.78 -5.54 0.96
C GLY A 201 -4.12 -6.11 2.21
N ILE A 202 -3.27 -5.31 2.82
CA ILE A 202 -2.63 -5.56 4.10
C ILE A 202 -2.34 -4.22 4.77
N GLY A 203 -2.37 -4.18 6.09
CA GLY A 203 -2.10 -2.98 6.84
C GLY A 203 -1.73 -3.27 8.28
N HIS A 204 -1.63 -2.22 9.08
CA HIS A 204 -1.27 -2.35 10.47
C HIS A 204 -1.90 -1.25 11.35
N GLY A 205 -1.95 -1.50 12.66
CA GLY A 205 -2.45 -0.59 13.68
C GLY A 205 -2.69 -1.34 14.99
N ASP A 206 -2.76 -0.64 16.09
CA ASP A 206 -3.11 -1.22 17.41
C ASP A 206 -4.64 -1.28 17.54
N ILE A 207 -5.24 -2.36 17.02
CA ILE A 207 -6.71 -2.51 16.91
C ILE A 207 -7.41 -2.67 18.25
N ASN A 208 -6.73 -3.27 19.22
CA ASN A 208 -7.31 -3.54 20.53
C ASN A 208 -6.82 -2.59 21.62
N SER A 209 -6.02 -1.58 21.28
CA SER A 209 -5.46 -0.55 22.18
C SER A 209 -4.62 -1.16 23.31
N ASP A 210 -3.86 -2.24 23.01
CA ASP A 210 -2.99 -2.89 23.98
C ASP A 210 -1.51 -2.44 23.90
N GLY A 211 -1.20 -1.51 23.01
CA GLY A 211 0.12 -0.93 22.80
C GLY A 211 1.01 -1.73 21.86
N ARG A 212 0.49 -2.75 21.19
CA ARG A 212 1.19 -3.55 20.19
C ARG A 212 0.57 -3.37 18.81
N ILE A 213 1.39 -3.41 17.77
CA ILE A 213 0.93 -3.24 16.40
C ILE A 213 0.37 -4.56 15.86
N ASP A 214 -0.90 -4.57 15.54
CA ASP A 214 -1.60 -5.67 14.90
C ASP A 214 -1.46 -5.62 13.38
N ILE A 215 -1.74 -6.73 12.69
CA ILE A 215 -1.77 -6.78 11.23
C ILE A 215 -3.22 -6.81 10.75
N ILE A 216 -3.57 -5.84 9.93
CA ILE A 216 -4.93 -5.70 9.37
C ILE A 216 -4.98 -6.39 8.01
N THR A 217 -6.06 -7.11 7.75
CA THR A 217 -6.32 -7.82 6.50
C THR A 217 -7.71 -7.47 5.96
N PRO A 218 -8.05 -7.82 4.72
CA PRO A 218 -9.40 -7.55 4.21
C PRO A 218 -10.54 -8.25 4.96
N GLN A 219 -10.27 -9.22 5.83
CA GLN A 219 -11.31 -10.02 6.49
C GLN A 219 -11.28 -9.91 8.02
N GLY A 220 -10.41 -9.08 8.57
CA GLY A 220 -10.19 -8.95 10.01
C GLY A 220 -8.74 -8.63 10.31
N TRP A 221 -8.27 -9.01 11.47
CA TRP A 221 -6.96 -8.62 11.94
C TRP A 221 -6.28 -9.73 12.74
N TYR A 222 -4.96 -9.72 12.76
CA TYR A 222 -4.13 -10.59 13.58
C TYR A 222 -3.63 -9.82 14.77
N GLU A 223 -4.00 -10.27 15.98
CA GLU A 223 -3.52 -9.74 17.24
C GLU A 223 -2.06 -10.12 17.45
N GLN A 224 -1.20 -9.10 17.67
CA GLN A 224 0.19 -9.34 18.02
C GLN A 224 0.28 -9.91 19.43
N PRO A 225 0.89 -11.09 19.63
CA PRO A 225 1.03 -11.66 20.96
C PRO A 225 2.06 -10.89 21.80
N ALA A 226 1.86 -10.85 23.13
CA ALA A 226 2.81 -10.24 24.05
C ALA A 226 4.21 -10.87 23.97
N GLU A 227 4.27 -12.18 23.74
CA GLU A 227 5.52 -12.91 23.54
C GLU A 227 5.77 -13.10 22.03
N ARG A 228 6.83 -12.51 21.50
CA ARG A 228 7.17 -12.54 20.06
C ARG A 228 7.17 -13.94 19.44
N SER A 229 7.46 -14.99 20.24
CA SER A 229 7.48 -16.38 19.79
C SER A 229 6.11 -17.06 19.78
N ALA A 230 5.09 -16.47 20.39
CA ALA A 230 3.76 -17.06 20.48
C ALA A 230 3.00 -16.99 19.13
N GLU A 231 1.92 -17.73 19.04
CA GLU A 231 1.03 -17.71 17.89
C GLU A 231 0.17 -16.45 17.88
N TRP A 232 -0.07 -15.91 16.69
CA TRP A 232 -0.96 -14.79 16.47
C TRP A 232 -2.40 -15.27 16.38
N SER A 233 -3.31 -14.57 17.05
CA SER A 233 -4.75 -14.87 17.01
C SER A 233 -5.40 -14.08 15.87
N PHE A 234 -6.21 -14.75 15.02
CA PHE A 234 -6.96 -14.09 13.97
C PHE A 234 -8.40 -13.76 14.43
N HIS A 235 -8.79 -12.51 14.29
CA HIS A 235 -10.13 -11.99 14.61
C HIS A 235 -10.86 -11.66 13.30
N GLN A 236 -11.84 -12.48 12.92
CA GLN A 236 -12.64 -12.28 11.73
C GLN A 236 -13.83 -11.35 12.06
N GLU A 237 -13.65 -10.06 11.91
CA GLU A 237 -14.63 -9.08 12.39
C GLU A 237 -15.25 -8.22 11.30
N PHE A 238 -14.64 -8.16 10.09
CA PHE A 238 -15.13 -7.32 8.98
C PHE A 238 -14.78 -7.92 7.62
N GLN A 239 -15.31 -7.26 6.55
CA GLN A 239 -15.01 -7.58 5.15
C GLN A 239 -14.81 -6.28 4.35
N LEU A 240 -13.58 -6.04 3.89
CA LEU A 240 -13.21 -4.81 3.18
C LEU A 240 -13.25 -4.96 1.65
N GLY A 241 -13.25 -6.19 1.13
CA GLY A 241 -13.14 -6.48 -0.29
C GLY A 241 -11.70 -6.48 -0.78
N ALA A 242 -11.46 -6.06 -2.03
CA ALA A 242 -10.13 -5.88 -2.59
C ALA A 242 -9.55 -4.53 -2.11
N ALA A 243 -9.08 -4.53 -0.86
CA ALA A 243 -8.60 -3.34 -0.20
C ALA A 243 -7.25 -2.88 -0.76
N SER A 244 -6.93 -1.62 -0.54
CA SER A 244 -5.62 -1.02 -0.83
C SER A 244 -4.50 -1.65 0.00
N ILE A 245 -3.29 -1.34 -0.34
CA ILE A 245 -2.09 -1.59 0.41
C ILE A 245 -1.41 -0.21 0.59
N GLU A 246 -1.53 0.43 1.70
CA GLU A 246 -1.76 -0.01 3.06
C GLU A 246 -3.25 0.08 3.44
N ILE A 247 -3.67 -0.71 4.45
CA ILE A 247 -4.89 -0.52 5.23
C ILE A 247 -4.46 0.16 6.53
N ILE A 248 -5.00 1.33 6.84
CA ILE A 248 -4.56 2.12 7.99
C ILE A 248 -5.45 1.83 9.21
N GLY A 249 -4.82 1.49 10.34
CA GLY A 249 -5.45 1.46 11.66
C GLY A 249 -5.07 2.68 12.49
N HIS A 250 -6.02 3.57 12.81
CA HIS A 250 -5.79 4.78 13.61
C HIS A 250 -7.09 5.30 14.23
N ASP A 251 -7.00 5.92 15.41
CA ASP A 251 -8.12 6.62 16.05
C ASP A 251 -8.33 7.99 15.39
N PHE A 252 -9.14 8.03 14.32
CA PHE A 252 -9.37 9.27 13.58
C PHE A 252 -10.29 10.25 14.31
N ASP A 253 -11.34 9.78 14.98
CA ASP A 253 -12.32 10.67 15.61
C ASP A 253 -12.03 11.02 17.07
N GLY A 254 -10.99 10.42 17.65
CA GLY A 254 -10.50 10.75 18.97
C GLY A 254 -11.34 10.13 20.09
N ASP A 255 -12.07 9.05 19.81
CA ASP A 255 -12.89 8.36 20.82
C ASP A 255 -12.10 7.30 21.63
N GLY A 256 -10.86 7.01 21.22
CA GLY A 256 -9.94 6.08 21.88
C GLY A 256 -10.00 4.66 21.31
N ASP A 257 -10.88 4.37 20.39
CA ASP A 257 -11.00 3.09 19.68
C ASP A 257 -10.29 3.21 18.30
N THR A 258 -9.48 2.24 17.91
CA THR A 258 -8.76 2.28 16.63
C THR A 258 -9.67 1.94 15.46
N ASP A 259 -9.85 2.86 14.57
CA ASP A 259 -10.62 2.71 13.33
C ASP A 259 -9.79 2.09 12.21
N VAL A 260 -10.45 1.78 11.07
CA VAL A 260 -9.78 1.28 9.86
C VAL A 260 -10.17 2.12 8.65
N VAL A 261 -9.17 2.64 7.93
CA VAL A 261 -9.35 3.32 6.64
C VAL A 261 -8.71 2.51 5.53
N TRP A 262 -9.41 2.36 4.41
CA TRP A 262 -8.91 1.69 3.22
C TRP A 262 -9.52 2.24 1.94
N GLY A 263 -8.81 2.08 0.83
CA GLY A 263 -9.30 2.32 -0.52
C GLY A 263 -9.62 1.02 -1.25
N MET A 264 -10.32 1.11 -2.38
CA MET A 264 -10.58 -0.03 -3.27
C MET A 264 -9.51 -0.10 -4.36
N GLY A 265 -8.69 -1.16 -4.32
CA GLY A 265 -7.62 -1.36 -5.31
C GLY A 265 -8.14 -1.60 -6.73
N HIS A 266 -9.32 -2.19 -6.87
CA HIS A 266 -9.92 -2.63 -8.14
C HIS A 266 -11.27 -2.00 -8.46
N ASP A 267 -11.72 -1.01 -7.68
CA ASP A 267 -13.01 -0.33 -7.85
C ASP A 267 -12.91 1.11 -7.35
N PHE A 268 -14.04 1.81 -7.32
CA PHE A 268 -14.18 3.13 -6.72
C PHE A 268 -14.36 3.04 -5.21
N GLY A 269 -13.76 3.95 -4.50
CA GLY A 269 -14.09 4.23 -3.11
C GLY A 269 -12.94 4.20 -2.15
N LEU A 270 -13.10 5.08 -1.18
CA LEU A 270 -12.31 5.21 0.03
C LEU A 270 -13.30 5.14 1.19
N TYR A 271 -13.01 4.32 2.17
CA TYR A 271 -13.95 3.99 3.24
C TYR A 271 -13.28 4.08 4.60
N TRP A 272 -14.10 4.34 5.58
CA TRP A 272 -13.79 4.33 7.00
C TRP A 272 -14.67 3.30 7.71
N LEU A 273 -14.05 2.42 8.45
CA LEU A 273 -14.71 1.46 9.33
C LEU A 273 -14.49 1.93 10.75
N LYS A 274 -15.47 2.67 11.28
CA LYS A 274 -15.44 3.19 12.63
C LYS A 274 -15.63 2.06 13.64
N GLN A 275 -14.70 1.97 14.58
CA GLN A 275 -14.82 1.06 15.72
C GLN A 275 -15.66 1.69 16.84
N SER A 276 -16.32 0.85 17.63
CA SER A 276 -16.93 1.22 18.89
C SER A 276 -16.91 0.01 19.82
N ILE A 277 -16.57 0.22 21.09
CA ILE A 277 -16.53 -0.82 22.11
C ILE A 277 -17.61 -0.55 23.15
N ASP A 278 -18.52 -1.51 23.35
CA ASP A 278 -19.57 -1.37 24.34
C ASP A 278 -19.06 -1.57 25.79
N GLY A 279 -19.90 -1.25 26.77
CA GLY A 279 -19.56 -1.39 28.19
C GLY A 279 -19.25 -2.83 28.66
N ASN A 280 -19.44 -3.83 27.80
CA ASN A 280 -19.07 -5.23 28.04
C ASN A 280 -17.79 -5.64 27.29
N GLY A 281 -17.14 -4.71 26.61
CA GLY A 281 -15.94 -4.95 25.82
C GLY A 281 -16.21 -5.56 24.44
N LYS A 282 -17.45 -5.55 23.95
CA LYS A 282 -17.79 -6.05 22.62
C LYS A 282 -17.52 -4.97 21.58
N ARG A 283 -16.63 -5.30 20.63
CA ARG A 283 -16.30 -4.47 19.48
C ARG A 283 -17.40 -4.56 18.40
N THR A 284 -17.73 -3.43 17.83
CA THR A 284 -18.64 -3.31 16.68
C THR A 284 -18.06 -2.34 15.66
N TRP A 285 -18.43 -2.54 14.39
CA TRP A 285 -17.88 -1.78 13.26
C TRP A 285 -18.99 -1.13 12.44
N THR A 286 -18.85 0.15 12.15
CA THR A 286 -19.76 0.89 11.29
C THR A 286 -19.01 1.38 10.06
N LYS A 287 -19.43 0.94 8.87
CA LYS A 287 -18.81 1.34 7.62
C LYS A 287 -19.38 2.67 7.15
N GLU A 288 -18.50 3.61 6.85
CA GLU A 288 -18.81 4.91 6.25
C GLU A 288 -18.03 5.09 4.95
N GLU A 289 -18.59 5.86 4.03
CA GLU A 289 -17.94 6.23 2.78
C GLU A 289 -17.25 7.58 2.95
N ILE A 290 -15.94 7.64 2.68
CA ILE A 290 -15.19 8.89 2.67
C ILE A 290 -15.30 9.54 1.29
N GLU A 291 -15.02 8.79 0.21
CA GLU A 291 -14.92 9.35 -1.14
C GLU A 291 -15.18 8.26 -2.19
N LYS A 292 -15.82 8.61 -3.31
CA LYS A 292 -16.08 7.71 -4.46
C LYS A 292 -15.78 8.32 -5.83
N THR A 293 -15.08 9.44 -5.89
CA THR A 293 -14.81 10.11 -7.17
C THR A 293 -13.59 9.57 -7.89
N PHE A 294 -12.80 8.71 -7.26
CA PHE A 294 -11.64 8.06 -7.88
C PHE A 294 -11.57 6.56 -7.52
N SER A 295 -10.79 5.83 -8.29
CA SER A 295 -10.68 4.37 -8.23
C SER A 295 -9.23 3.93 -8.17
N GLN A 296 -9.00 2.62 -8.02
CA GLN A 296 -7.69 1.99 -8.13
C GLN A 296 -6.69 2.54 -7.10
N VAL A 297 -7.16 2.65 -5.87
CA VAL A 297 -6.35 3.05 -4.72
C VAL A 297 -5.43 1.89 -4.34
N HIS A 298 -4.11 2.09 -4.44
CA HIS A 298 -3.15 1.04 -4.12
C HIS A 298 -2.20 1.39 -2.99
N ASP A 299 -2.13 2.66 -2.61
CA ASP A 299 -1.24 3.11 -1.54
C ASP A 299 -1.90 4.21 -0.69
N LEU A 300 -1.71 4.12 0.62
CA LEU A 300 -2.13 5.11 1.62
C LEU A 300 -0.99 5.29 2.62
N HIS A 301 -0.73 6.53 3.02
CA HIS A 301 0.24 6.84 4.09
C HIS A 301 -0.33 7.79 5.10
N LEU A 302 -0.18 7.43 6.39
CA LEU A 302 -0.58 8.22 7.53
C LEU A 302 0.60 9.07 8.02
N ALA A 303 0.39 10.38 8.20
CA ALA A 303 1.36 11.30 8.78
C ALA A 303 0.69 12.58 9.27
N ASP A 304 1.37 13.33 10.13
CA ASP A 304 1.02 14.69 10.52
C ASP A 304 1.68 15.65 9.52
N PHE A 305 0.92 16.11 8.51
CA PHE A 305 1.44 16.94 7.42
C PHE A 305 1.44 18.44 7.75
N ASP A 306 0.61 18.89 8.69
CA ASP A 306 0.51 20.31 9.03
C ASP A 306 1.07 20.64 10.42
N GLY A 307 1.54 19.63 11.16
CA GLY A 307 2.20 19.77 12.45
C GLY A 307 1.25 20.11 13.58
N ASP A 308 -0.05 19.83 13.46
CA ASP A 308 -1.05 20.14 14.48
C ASP A 308 -1.20 19.02 15.55
N GLY A 309 -0.56 17.86 15.31
CA GLY A 309 -0.56 16.70 16.19
C GLY A 309 -1.68 15.71 15.93
N GLN A 310 -2.56 15.94 14.97
CA GLN A 310 -3.47 14.95 14.43
C GLN A 310 -2.82 14.30 13.19
N GLN A 311 -3.34 13.16 12.77
CA GLN A 311 -2.80 12.47 11.62
C GLN A 311 -3.75 12.62 10.43
N GLU A 312 -3.19 13.03 9.31
CA GLU A 312 -3.81 12.96 7.99
C GLU A 312 -3.34 11.70 7.26
N PHE A 313 -4.00 11.37 6.18
CA PHE A 313 -3.45 10.40 5.25
C PHE A 313 -3.46 10.91 3.81
N VAL A 314 -2.39 10.60 3.09
CA VAL A 314 -2.28 10.84 1.65
C VAL A 314 -2.64 9.58 0.89
N THR A 315 -3.41 9.74 -0.18
CA THR A 315 -3.73 8.68 -1.13
C THR A 315 -4.18 9.27 -2.46
N GLY A 316 -4.51 8.40 -3.41
CA GLY A 316 -5.02 8.84 -4.70
C GLY A 316 -5.21 7.68 -5.67
N LYS A 317 -5.23 8.02 -6.95
CA LYS A 317 -5.39 7.06 -8.01
C LYS A 317 -4.04 6.58 -8.54
N ARG A 318 -3.83 5.27 -8.52
CA ARG A 318 -2.74 4.63 -9.26
C ARG A 318 -2.98 4.78 -10.76
N ILE A 319 -2.00 5.26 -11.48
CA ILE A 319 -2.12 5.45 -12.92
C ILE A 319 -2.18 4.09 -13.61
N TYR A 320 -3.33 3.81 -14.22
CA TYR A 320 -3.49 2.63 -15.07
C TYR A 320 -3.13 1.32 -14.38
N ALA A 321 -3.58 1.14 -13.14
CA ALA A 321 -3.31 -0.09 -12.39
C ALA A 321 -3.82 -1.32 -13.15
N HIS A 322 -5.08 -1.24 -13.60
CA HIS A 322 -5.75 -2.32 -14.32
C HIS A 322 -6.58 -1.73 -15.47
N ALA A 323 -6.13 -1.96 -16.69
CA ALA A 323 -6.67 -1.32 -17.90
C ALA A 323 -8.15 -1.61 -18.20
N VAL A 324 -8.72 -2.65 -17.60
CA VAL A 324 -10.12 -3.10 -17.86
C VAL A 324 -11.04 -2.88 -16.66
N GLU A 325 -10.55 -2.33 -15.58
CA GLU A 325 -11.32 -2.13 -14.36
C GLU A 325 -11.93 -0.73 -14.28
N PRO A 326 -12.92 -0.53 -13.40
CA PRO A 326 -13.59 0.75 -13.25
C PRO A 326 -12.63 1.92 -13.05
N GLY A 327 -12.86 3.01 -13.77
CA GLY A 327 -12.07 4.22 -13.65
C GLY A 327 -10.64 4.17 -14.21
N ALA A 328 -10.24 3.12 -14.95
CA ALA A 328 -8.87 2.95 -15.43
C ALA A 328 -8.32 4.19 -16.18
N THR A 329 -9.17 4.90 -16.91
CA THR A 329 -8.81 6.08 -17.70
C THR A 329 -9.11 7.41 -17.03
N ASP A 330 -9.63 7.39 -15.79
CA ASP A 330 -9.95 8.62 -15.06
C ASP A 330 -8.67 9.38 -14.70
N ALA A 331 -8.83 10.67 -14.42
CA ALA A 331 -7.73 11.54 -14.06
C ALA A 331 -6.94 10.99 -12.86
N PRO A 332 -5.61 10.87 -12.95
CA PRO A 332 -4.79 10.56 -11.79
C PRO A 332 -4.85 11.69 -10.78
N CYS A 333 -4.81 11.36 -9.51
CA CYS A 333 -4.90 12.35 -8.43
C CYS A 333 -4.06 11.92 -7.22
N LEU A 334 -3.70 12.92 -6.42
CA LEU A 334 -3.20 12.80 -5.06
C LEU A 334 -4.02 13.73 -4.17
N TYR A 335 -4.54 13.20 -3.10
CA TYR A 335 -5.33 13.92 -2.12
C TYR A 335 -4.79 13.65 -0.72
N LEU A 336 -4.85 14.68 0.11
CA LEU A 336 -4.63 14.59 1.55
C LEU A 336 -6.01 14.64 2.23
N PHE A 337 -6.28 13.70 3.10
CA PHE A 337 -7.53 13.59 3.86
C PHE A 337 -7.29 13.82 5.35
N GLU A 338 -8.17 14.59 5.96
CA GLU A 338 -8.16 14.92 7.38
C GLU A 338 -9.57 14.75 7.95
N PHE A 339 -9.67 14.22 9.16
CA PHE A 339 -10.92 14.16 9.89
C PHE A 339 -11.05 15.33 10.87
N ASP A 340 -11.98 16.23 10.61
CA ASP A 340 -12.30 17.32 11.51
C ASP A 340 -13.13 16.79 12.70
N ARG A 341 -12.48 16.57 13.82
CA ARG A 341 -13.10 16.02 15.04
C ARG A 341 -14.20 16.93 15.60
N ALA A 342 -14.14 18.23 15.38
CA ALA A 342 -15.15 19.17 15.84
C ALA A 342 -16.42 19.13 14.98
N LYS A 343 -16.25 18.94 13.66
CA LYS A 343 -17.38 18.82 12.70
C LYS A 343 -17.84 17.39 12.50
N GLN A 344 -17.08 16.40 12.95
CA GLN A 344 -17.31 15.00 12.71
C GLN A 344 -17.45 14.69 11.20
N SER A 345 -16.49 15.18 10.41
CA SER A 345 -16.53 15.04 8.96
C SER A 345 -15.15 15.06 8.34
N TRP A 346 -15.00 14.33 7.23
CA TRP A 346 -13.80 14.33 6.44
C TRP A 346 -13.68 15.58 5.58
N SER A 347 -12.47 16.11 5.49
CA SER A 347 -12.07 17.13 4.51
C SER A 347 -10.96 16.57 3.61
N ARG A 348 -10.79 17.15 2.42
CA ARG A 348 -9.69 16.80 1.55
C ARG A 348 -9.00 18.03 0.98
N THR A 349 -7.68 17.95 0.86
CA THR A 349 -6.83 18.90 0.15
C THR A 349 -6.36 18.27 -1.16
N ILE A 350 -6.43 19.03 -2.25
CA ILE A 350 -5.91 18.59 -3.54
C ILE A 350 -4.41 18.83 -3.57
N VAL A 351 -3.61 17.76 -3.53
CA VAL A 351 -2.16 17.80 -3.76
C VAL A 351 -1.89 17.86 -5.27
N TYR A 352 -2.55 16.99 -6.03
CA TYR A 352 -2.43 16.94 -7.47
C TYR A 352 -3.70 16.43 -8.14
N LEU A 353 -4.03 17.01 -9.28
CA LEU A 353 -5.08 16.53 -10.18
C LEU A 353 -4.57 16.59 -11.62
N GLY A 354 -4.46 15.45 -12.25
CA GLY A 354 -4.04 15.31 -13.63
C GLY A 354 -5.21 15.35 -14.60
N GLU A 355 -4.90 15.14 -15.89
CA GLU A 355 -5.88 15.01 -16.94
C GLU A 355 -6.25 13.53 -17.13
N PRO A 356 -7.51 13.21 -17.46
CA PRO A 356 -7.90 11.85 -17.82
C PRO A 356 -7.03 11.28 -18.96
N ALA A 357 -6.70 10.00 -18.88
CA ALA A 357 -6.07 9.32 -20.01
C ALA A 357 -7.05 9.27 -21.20
N PRO A 358 -6.56 9.29 -22.45
CA PRO A 358 -7.39 8.97 -23.59
C PRO A 358 -8.07 7.61 -23.38
N ALA A 359 -9.32 7.48 -23.80
CA ALA A 359 -10.06 6.22 -23.65
C ALA A 359 -9.20 5.06 -24.13
N ALA A 360 -8.94 4.10 -23.22
CA ALA A 360 -8.00 3.03 -23.52
C ALA A 360 -8.55 2.18 -24.66
N PRO A 361 -7.73 1.83 -25.63
CA PRO A 361 -8.07 0.82 -26.60
C PRO A 361 -8.34 -0.50 -25.87
N LEU A 362 -9.48 -1.12 -26.15
CA LEU A 362 -9.95 -2.31 -25.43
C LEU A 362 -9.21 -3.60 -25.82
N LYS A 363 -8.29 -3.57 -26.80
CA LYS A 363 -7.55 -4.75 -27.26
C LYS A 363 -6.15 -4.83 -26.66
N ALA A 364 -5.70 -6.04 -26.33
CA ALA A 364 -4.39 -6.27 -25.71
C ALA A 364 -3.22 -5.71 -26.52
N GLU A 365 -3.30 -5.78 -27.85
CA GLU A 365 -2.34 -5.24 -28.82
C GLU A 365 -2.31 -3.71 -28.86
N GLU A 366 -3.43 -3.07 -28.53
CA GLU A 366 -3.58 -1.61 -28.45
C GLU A 366 -3.17 -1.07 -27.07
N ARG A 367 -3.13 -1.94 -26.04
CA ARG A 367 -2.63 -1.60 -24.69
C ARG A 367 -1.12 -1.33 -24.69
N ASN A 368 -0.38 -1.88 -25.64
CA ASN A 368 1.05 -1.56 -25.85
C ASN A 368 1.26 -0.14 -26.41
N ALA A 369 0.19 0.53 -26.82
CA ALA A 369 0.20 1.93 -27.25
C ALA A 369 0.09 2.94 -26.09
N LEU A 370 0.28 2.52 -24.83
CA LEU A 370 0.48 3.41 -23.68
C LEU A 370 1.72 4.31 -23.77
N LYS A 371 2.42 4.28 -24.90
CA LYS A 371 3.33 5.36 -25.34
C LYS A 371 2.70 6.75 -25.31
N ASP A 372 1.35 6.80 -25.28
CA ASP A 372 0.57 8.03 -25.17
C ASP A 372 0.15 8.35 -23.73
N PHE A 373 0.59 7.58 -22.73
CA PHE A 373 0.51 8.03 -21.35
C PHE A 373 1.31 9.32 -21.26
N ARG A 374 0.63 10.42 -21.03
CA ARG A 374 1.25 11.74 -21.02
C ARG A 374 2.35 11.77 -19.98
N PRO A 375 3.64 11.86 -20.36
CA PRO A 375 4.68 12.14 -19.38
C PRO A 375 4.29 13.39 -18.61
N GLY A 376 4.44 13.35 -17.29
CA GLY A 376 4.07 14.47 -16.45
C GLY A 376 2.84 14.27 -15.57
N SER A 377 2.10 13.18 -15.71
CA SER A 377 1.03 12.83 -14.79
C SER A 377 1.57 12.12 -13.54
N ALA A 378 1.13 12.51 -12.37
CA ALA A 378 1.47 11.86 -11.11
C ALA A 378 0.27 11.12 -10.53
N GLY A 379 0.53 10.06 -9.79
CA GLY A 379 -0.44 9.28 -9.03
C GLY A 379 0.25 8.64 -7.86
N THR A 380 -0.40 7.74 -7.14
CA THR A 380 0.20 7.06 -5.98
C THR A 380 1.28 6.04 -6.36
N GLY A 381 1.28 5.53 -7.59
CA GLY A 381 2.04 4.33 -7.89
C GLY A 381 1.59 3.14 -7.04
N LEU A 382 2.56 2.32 -6.66
CA LEU A 382 2.42 1.22 -5.70
C LEU A 382 2.97 1.59 -4.31
N ARG A 383 3.91 2.54 -4.27
CA ARG A 383 4.55 2.96 -3.03
C ARG A 383 5.02 4.42 -3.11
N LEU A 384 4.33 5.30 -2.41
CA LEU A 384 4.78 6.67 -2.12
C LEU A 384 5.93 6.65 -1.11
N ALA A 385 6.67 7.76 -1.02
CA ALA A 385 7.54 8.00 0.13
C ALA A 385 7.27 9.39 0.71
N LEU A 386 7.37 9.52 2.03
CA LEU A 386 7.13 10.76 2.78
C LEU A 386 8.42 11.19 3.47
N HIS A 387 8.97 12.32 3.09
CA HIS A 387 10.18 12.89 3.67
C HIS A 387 10.18 14.41 3.51
N ASP A 388 10.90 15.10 4.39
CA ASP A 388 11.23 16.52 4.25
C ASP A 388 12.34 16.63 3.18
N MET A 389 11.94 16.83 1.91
CA MET A 389 12.84 16.77 0.75
C MET A 389 13.68 18.03 0.57
N ASP A 390 13.24 19.17 1.10
CA ASP A 390 13.94 20.45 0.98
C ASP A 390 14.55 20.96 2.30
N GLY A 391 14.28 20.27 3.40
CA GLY A 391 14.89 20.54 4.70
C GLY A 391 14.22 21.68 5.47
N ASP A 392 12.95 22.00 5.17
CA ASP A 392 12.21 23.09 5.82
C ASP A 392 11.46 22.64 7.07
N GLY A 393 11.37 21.32 7.29
CA GLY A 393 10.85 20.67 8.50
C GLY A 393 9.40 20.24 8.41
N ASP A 394 8.79 20.23 7.22
CA ASP A 394 7.51 19.57 6.99
C ASP A 394 7.66 18.35 6.04
N LEU A 395 6.59 17.56 5.91
CA LEU A 395 6.64 16.35 5.10
C LEU A 395 6.18 16.62 3.68
N ASP A 396 7.05 16.26 2.73
CA ASP A 396 6.77 16.23 1.31
C ASP A 396 6.37 14.83 0.85
N ILE A 397 5.84 14.74 -0.37
CA ILE A 397 5.37 13.49 -0.97
C ILE A 397 6.19 13.17 -2.21
N VAL A 398 6.90 12.05 -2.22
CA VAL A 398 7.52 11.50 -3.42
C VAL A 398 6.55 10.51 -4.06
N ALA A 399 6.19 10.78 -5.32
CA ALA A 399 5.16 10.06 -6.06
C ALA A 399 5.73 9.43 -7.33
N PRO A 400 6.00 8.12 -7.31
CA PRO A 400 6.37 7.34 -8.49
C PRO A 400 5.13 6.98 -9.31
N GLY A 401 5.33 6.67 -10.57
CA GLY A 401 4.24 6.16 -11.40
C GLY A 401 4.70 5.87 -12.82
N LYS A 402 3.88 5.14 -13.58
CA LYS A 402 4.19 4.76 -14.97
C LYS A 402 4.45 5.93 -15.92
N SER A 403 4.13 7.15 -15.51
CA SER A 403 4.27 8.38 -16.29
C SER A 403 5.28 9.37 -15.75
N GLY A 404 6.13 8.92 -14.83
CA GLY A 404 7.23 9.67 -14.26
C GLY A 404 7.37 9.57 -12.75
N LEU A 405 8.44 10.15 -12.26
CA LEU A 405 8.79 10.25 -10.84
C LEU A 405 8.83 11.73 -10.46
N TYR A 406 8.08 12.08 -9.43
CA TYR A 406 7.88 13.45 -8.97
C TYR A 406 7.96 13.53 -7.48
N TRP A 407 8.16 14.75 -6.95
CA TRP A 407 7.88 15.06 -5.57
C TRP A 407 7.04 16.33 -5.46
N PHE A 408 6.29 16.43 -4.37
CA PHE A 408 5.38 17.53 -4.10
C PHE A 408 5.81 18.20 -2.81
N GLU A 409 6.26 19.45 -2.95
CA GLU A 409 6.65 20.33 -1.83
C GLU A 409 5.39 20.76 -1.07
N ASN A 410 5.39 20.52 0.23
CA ASN A 410 4.31 20.93 1.13
C ASN A 410 4.34 22.45 1.30
N PRO A 411 3.22 23.14 1.17
CA PRO A 411 3.18 24.60 1.27
C PRO A 411 3.05 25.13 2.70
N GLN A 412 3.16 24.29 3.72
CA GLN A 412 2.84 24.69 5.10
C GLN A 412 3.90 25.59 5.75
N LYS A 413 5.14 25.59 5.27
CA LYS A 413 6.21 26.47 5.79
C LYS A 413 6.92 27.28 4.73
#